data_76c3a948c057dac226bc374a444f911e
#
_entry.id   76c3a948c057dac226bc374a444f911e
#
_cell.length_a   1.000
_cell.length_b   1.000
_cell.length_c   1.000
_cell.angle_alpha   90.00
_cell.angle_beta   90.00
_cell.angle_gamma   90.00
#
_symmetry.space_group_name_H-M   'P 1'
#
loop_
_entity.id
_entity.type
_entity.pdbx_description
1 polymer ?
#
loop_
_entity_poly.entity_id
_entity_poly.type
_entity_poly.pdbx_seq_one_letter_code
_entity_poly.pdbx_strand_id
1 'polypeptide(L)'
;MITDEAGNSSSELFTDVGELMSMKQDTESELAILRRRQVEQRTGLSRSTLYQYIKDGKFPKPVPLGPRAVGWLEAEVRDWIATRIRIARDGTQ
;
A
#
# COMPACT_ATOMS: atom_id res chain seq x y z
N MET A 1 14.83 25.36 -31.02
CA MET A 1 14.28 25.17 -30.79
C MET A 1 13.95 25.05 -30.11
N ILE A 2 14.64 25.06 -30.05
CA ILE A 2 14.29 24.80 -29.38
C ILE A 2 13.92 24.57 -28.79
N THR A 3 14.16 24.56 -28.78
CA THR A 3 13.70 24.11 -28.14
C THR A 3 13.41 23.69 -27.71
N ASP A 4 13.74 23.74 -27.76
CA ASP A 4 13.44 23.17 -27.25
C ASP A 4 13.44 22.81 -27.01
N GLU A 5 13.76 22.97 -27.12
CA GLU A 5 13.59 22.60 -26.87
C GLU A 5 13.54 22.46 -26.32
N ALA A 6 13.94 22.93 -26.51
CA ALA A 6 13.75 22.72 -25.93
C ALA A 6 13.44 22.61 -25.32
N GLY A 7 13.62 22.90 -25.44
CA GLY A 7 13.20 22.80 -24.99
C GLY A 7 12.98 22.18 -24.44
N ASN A 8 13.20 22.26 -24.49
CA ASN A 8 12.89 21.50 -24.01
C ASN A 8 13.46 20.64 -23.57
N SER A 9 14.33 20.37 -23.68
CA SER A 9 15.06 19.17 -23.40
C SER A 9 15.55 19.09 -21.98
N SER A 10 16.02 20.12 -21.44
CA SER A 10 16.42 20.14 -20.04
C SER A 10 15.25 19.81 -19.13
N SER A 11 14.07 20.22 -19.51
CA SER A 11 12.91 19.87 -18.74
C SER A 11 12.65 18.37 -18.74
N GLU A 12 13.03 17.72 -19.82
CA GLU A 12 12.92 16.26 -19.87
C GLU A 12 13.82 15.61 -18.83
N LEU A 13 15.00 16.15 -18.63
CA LEU A 13 15.87 15.63 -17.60
C LEU A 13 15.25 15.75 -16.22
N PHE A 14 14.64 16.88 -15.94
CA PHE A 14 13.98 17.07 -14.66
C PHE A 14 12.83 16.11 -14.50
N THR A 15 12.10 15.87 -15.58
CA THR A 15 11.00 14.92 -15.52
C THR A 15 11.50 13.54 -15.17
N ASP A 16 12.61 13.13 -15.75
CA ASP A 16 13.16 11.80 -15.45
C ASP A 16 13.52 11.67 -13.99
N VAL A 17 14.13 12.71 -13.43
CA VAL A 17 14.51 12.68 -12.03
C VAL A 17 13.27 12.57 -11.15
N GLY A 18 12.23 13.31 -11.50
CA GLY A 18 11.00 13.27 -10.75
C GLY A 18 10.37 11.89 -10.77
N GLU A 19 10.39 11.27 -11.92
CA GLU A 19 9.82 9.92 -12.04
C GLU A 19 10.58 8.93 -11.19
N LEU A 20 11.91 9.04 -11.19
CA LEU A 20 12.71 8.13 -10.38
C LEU A 20 12.40 8.30 -8.90
N MET A 21 12.23 9.53 -8.46
CA MET A 21 11.92 9.79 -7.07
C MET A 21 10.53 9.28 -6.72
N SER A 22 9.59 9.41 -7.63
CA SER A 22 8.25 8.89 -7.41
C SER A 22 8.27 7.38 -7.25
N MET A 23 9.02 6.70 -8.09
CA MET A 23 9.13 5.25 -8.00
C MET A 23 9.76 4.84 -6.68
N LYS A 24 10.74 5.60 -6.23
CA LYS A 24 11.38 5.33 -4.96
C LYS A 24 10.40 5.49 -3.81
N GLN A 25 9.55 6.51 -3.88
CA GLN A 25 8.54 6.72 -2.87
C GLN A 25 7.54 5.57 -2.84
N ASP A 26 7.16 5.07 -4.01
CA ASP A 26 6.25 3.95 -4.10
C ASP A 26 6.84 2.72 -3.43
N THR A 27 8.13 2.49 -3.64
CA THR A 27 8.81 1.38 -3.01
C THR A 27 8.79 1.52 -1.50
N GLU A 28 9.02 2.72 -1.01
CA GLU A 28 9.00 2.98 0.42
C GLU A 28 7.61 2.73 1.00
N SER A 29 6.55 3.10 0.26
CA SER A 29 5.20 2.84 0.70
C SER A 29 4.94 1.34 0.81
N GLU A 30 5.45 0.57 -0.13
CA GLU A 30 5.28 -0.88 -0.10
C GLU A 30 5.95 -1.51 1.10
N LEU A 31 7.01 -0.88 1.60
CA LEU A 31 7.72 -1.38 2.76
C LEU A 31 7.20 -0.80 4.07
N ALA A 32 6.18 0.05 3.99
CA ALA A 32 5.63 0.67 5.19
C ALA A 32 4.87 -0.34 6.03
N ILE A 33 4.94 -0.15 7.33
CA ILE A 33 4.28 -1.02 8.31
C ILE A 33 3.13 -0.25 8.94
N LEU A 34 1.99 -0.91 9.04
CA LEU A 34 0.84 -0.37 9.73
C LEU A 34 0.67 -1.07 11.06
N ARG A 35 0.33 -0.32 12.10
CA ARG A 35 -0.01 -0.90 13.38
C ARG A 35 -1.49 -1.25 13.41
N ARG A 36 -1.89 -2.03 14.42
CA ARG A 36 -3.26 -2.55 14.47
C ARG A 36 -4.32 -1.48 14.30
N ARG A 37 -4.20 -0.37 15.01
CA ARG A 37 -5.20 0.69 14.90
C ARG A 37 -5.31 1.24 13.51
N GLN A 38 -4.17 1.37 12.83
CA GLN A 38 -4.16 1.87 11.47
C GLN A 38 -4.83 0.88 10.53
N VAL A 39 -4.59 -0.42 10.74
CA VAL A 39 -5.23 -1.44 9.93
C VAL A 39 -6.74 -1.40 10.12
N GLU A 40 -7.18 -1.27 11.36
CA GLU A 40 -8.61 -1.17 11.65
C GLU A 40 -9.22 0.04 10.95
N GLN A 41 -8.53 1.16 10.97
CA GLN A 41 -9.03 2.37 10.32
C GLN A 41 -9.08 2.22 8.80
N ARG A 42 -8.08 1.56 8.23
CA ARG A 42 -8.02 1.36 6.79
C ARG A 42 -9.06 0.38 6.28
N THR A 43 -9.34 -0.66 7.04
CA THR A 43 -10.22 -1.73 6.61
C THR A 43 -11.64 -1.57 7.15
N GLY A 44 -11.82 -0.82 8.21
CA GLY A 44 -13.11 -0.72 8.86
C GLY A 44 -13.47 -1.92 9.71
N LEU A 45 -12.54 -2.85 9.90
CA LEU A 45 -12.78 -4.03 10.71
C LEU A 45 -12.55 -3.72 12.18
N SER A 46 -13.36 -4.34 13.04
CA SER A 46 -13.10 -4.25 14.47
C SER A 46 -11.93 -5.14 14.82
N ARG A 47 -11.39 -4.94 16.03
CA ARG A 47 -10.28 -5.75 16.49
C ARG A 47 -10.63 -7.24 16.47
N SER A 48 -11.79 -7.58 16.99
CA SER A 48 -12.22 -8.97 17.05
C SER A 48 -12.34 -9.58 15.67
N THR A 49 -12.97 -8.87 14.75
CA THR A 49 -13.14 -9.36 13.38
C THR A 49 -11.80 -9.51 12.69
N LEU A 50 -10.90 -8.54 12.90
CA LEU A 50 -9.58 -8.59 12.30
C LEU A 50 -8.84 -9.86 12.70
N TYR A 51 -8.81 -10.15 13.99
CA TYR A 51 -8.09 -11.34 14.48
C TYR A 51 -8.79 -12.63 14.07
N GLN A 52 -10.11 -12.59 13.98
CA GLN A 52 -10.84 -13.75 13.50
C GLN A 52 -10.47 -14.05 12.04
N TYR A 53 -10.40 -13.03 11.22
CA TYR A 53 -10.01 -13.19 9.82
C TYR A 53 -8.58 -13.70 9.69
N ILE A 54 -7.68 -13.22 10.55
CA ILE A 54 -6.30 -13.71 10.54
C ILE A 54 -6.27 -15.19 10.88
N LYS A 55 -7.01 -15.56 11.89
CA LYS A 55 -7.08 -16.96 12.31
C LYS A 55 -7.64 -17.86 11.22
N ASP A 56 -8.62 -17.35 10.49
CA ASP A 56 -9.26 -18.11 9.41
C ASP A 56 -8.48 -18.09 8.11
N GLY A 57 -7.34 -17.39 8.07
CA GLY A 57 -6.55 -17.29 6.87
C GLY A 57 -7.13 -16.34 5.83
N LYS A 58 -8.02 -15.44 6.25
CA LYS A 58 -8.68 -14.51 5.34
C LYS A 58 -8.08 -13.11 5.35
N PHE A 59 -7.08 -12.89 6.16
CA PHE A 59 -6.39 -11.61 6.25
C PHE A 59 -4.91 -11.88 6.47
N PRO A 60 -4.03 -11.01 5.96
CA PRO A 60 -2.58 -11.22 6.09
C PRO A 60 -2.16 -11.33 7.54
N LYS A 61 -1.18 -12.18 7.80
CA LYS A 61 -0.66 -12.35 9.14
C LYS A 61 0.22 -11.17 9.52
N PRO A 62 0.22 -10.79 10.79
CA PRO A 62 1.08 -9.72 11.24
C PRO A 62 2.55 -10.12 11.22
N VAL A 63 3.40 -9.11 11.09
CA VAL A 63 4.85 -9.27 11.11
C VAL A 63 5.34 -8.85 12.49
N PRO A 64 6.11 -9.70 13.18
CA PRO A 64 6.66 -9.31 14.48
C PRO A 64 7.65 -8.17 14.31
N LEU A 65 7.47 -7.12 15.10
CA LEU A 65 8.38 -5.97 15.08
C LEU A 65 9.30 -5.97 16.29
N GLY A 66 8.96 -6.75 17.31
CA GLY A 66 9.71 -6.82 18.54
C GLY A 66 8.97 -7.72 19.51
N PRO A 67 9.42 -7.81 20.75
CA PRO A 67 8.84 -8.78 21.70
C PRO A 67 7.34 -8.64 21.89
N ARG A 68 6.80 -7.43 21.81
CA ARG A 68 5.39 -7.21 22.04
C ARG A 68 4.77 -6.31 20.97
N ALA A 69 5.41 -6.25 19.81
CA ALA A 69 4.97 -5.35 18.77
C ALA A 69 4.80 -6.12 17.48
N VAL A 70 3.67 -5.92 16.83
CA VAL A 70 3.41 -6.52 15.52
C VAL A 70 2.87 -5.44 14.61
N GLY A 71 2.98 -5.68 13.31
CA GLY A 71 2.47 -4.78 12.32
C GLY A 71 2.10 -5.55 11.07
N TRP A 72 1.60 -4.83 10.10
CA TRP A 72 1.21 -5.41 8.80
C TRP A 72 1.84 -4.59 7.70
N LEU A 73 2.26 -5.25 6.64
CA LEU A 73 2.74 -4.53 5.47
C LEU A 73 1.59 -3.75 4.85
N GLU A 74 1.82 -2.48 4.62
CA GLU A 74 0.79 -1.63 4.02
C GLU A 74 0.36 -2.18 2.67
N ALA A 75 1.31 -2.67 1.89
CA ALA A 75 0.99 -3.22 0.58
C ALA A 75 0.02 -4.39 0.67
N GLU A 76 0.22 -5.27 1.66
CA GLU A 76 -0.68 -6.41 1.84
C GLU A 76 -2.07 -5.97 2.26
N VAL A 77 -2.14 -4.98 3.13
CA VAL A 77 -3.44 -4.45 3.56
C VAL A 77 -4.15 -3.81 2.38
N ARG A 78 -3.43 -3.04 1.60
CA ARG A 78 -3.99 -2.39 0.42
C ARG A 78 -4.51 -3.42 -0.58
N ASP A 79 -3.74 -4.47 -0.83
CA ASP A 79 -4.15 -5.51 -1.75
C ASP A 79 -5.39 -6.25 -1.25
N TRP A 80 -5.46 -6.47 0.06
CA TRP A 80 -6.62 -7.11 0.64
C TRP A 80 -7.88 -6.26 0.41
N ILE A 81 -7.77 -4.95 0.66
CA ILE A 81 -8.89 -4.04 0.46
C ILE A 81 -9.30 -4.04 -1.02
N ALA A 82 -8.33 -3.94 -1.92
CA ALA A 82 -8.61 -3.92 -3.35
C ALA A 82 -9.32 -5.20 -3.79
N THR A 83 -8.90 -6.34 -3.25
CA THR A 83 -9.51 -7.61 -3.57
C THR A 83 -10.95 -7.67 -3.09
N ARG A 84 -11.21 -7.18 -1.87
CA ARG A 84 -12.57 -7.16 -1.34
C ARG A 84 -13.48 -6.29 -2.21
N ILE A 85 -12.98 -5.15 -2.63
CA ILE A 85 -13.76 -4.27 -3.49
C ILE A 85 -14.07 -4.95 -4.81
N ARG A 86 -13.09 -5.61 -5.40
CA ARG A 86 -13.27 -6.29 -6.67
C ARG A 86 -14.32 -7.39 -6.57
N ILE A 87 -14.23 -8.20 -5.52
CA ILE A 87 -15.18 -9.28 -5.30
C ILE A 87 -16.59 -8.72 -5.16
N ALA A 88 -16.74 -7.67 -4.38
CA ALA A 88 -18.05 -7.07 -4.15
C ALA A 88 -18.65 -6.51 -5.44
N ARG A 89 -17.80 -5.88 -6.25
CA ARG A 89 -18.28 -5.23 -7.46
C ARG A 89 -18.51 -6.19 -8.61
N ASP A 90 -17.88 -7.34 -8.56
CA ASP A 90 -18.11 -8.37 -9.57
C ASP A 90 -19.42 -9.11 -9.34
N GLY A 91 -20.08 -8.84 -8.21
CA GLY A 91 -21.35 -9.47 -7.93
C GLY A 91 -21.26 -10.93 -7.58
N THR A 92 -20.11 -11.40 -7.23
CA THR A 92 -19.89 -12.80 -6.86
C THR A 92 -20.04 -12.99 -5.38
N GLN A 93 -21.20 -12.69 -4.87
CA GLN A 93 -21.44 -12.80 -3.44
C GLN A 93 -21.91 -14.16 -3.05
#